data_69d7252133d64e6bd687bc5abc6ece2b
#
_entry.id   69d7252133d64e6bd687bc5abc6ece2b
#
_cell.length_a   1.000
_cell.length_b   1.000
_cell.length_c   1.000
_cell.angle_alpha   90.00
_cell.angle_beta   90.00
_cell.angle_gamma   90.00
#
_symmetry.space_group_name_H-M   'P 1'
#
loop_
_entity.id
_entity.type
_entity.pdbx_description
1 polymer ?
#
loop_
_entity_poly.entity_id
_entity_poly.type
_entity_poly.pdbx_seq_one_letter_code
_entity_poly.pdbx_strand_id
1 'polypeptide(L)'
;MTKRVFNFYPGPATLPLKVLERARDEFLDFQGTGMSVMEISHRSKEWDKTMLEATDQVRRLMGVPDDYRIIWLGGGASTQFYMVPANLSQPGKKMEYVNTGTWSTKAIKEAKLYGDVDVVASSEDEKFSYIPKDFEFSEGASFAHITGNNTIYGTEWGEWPDVPPDVPLVCDMSSNLMARVIDVKKFGVIYAGAQKNLGPAGVTLIIVREDLLDRVAEKFPTMMKWKTHVEKDSMFNTPPVFPVYVCKLSLDYLEEIGGVKEMEKINREKARLLYDVIDGSDGFYKGHARKDSRSLMNVTFTMANPELEDKCAKEAAAIDLIGLKGHRSVGGMRASIYNAMPMEGVQTLADFMKNFQSKNQ
;
A
#
# COMPACT_ATOMS: atom_id res chain seq x y z
N MET A 1 16.04 -26.42 6.15
CA MET A 1 15.28 -25.18 5.96
C MET A 1 15.57 -24.66 4.56
N THR A 2 14.56 -24.24 3.82
CA THR A 2 14.74 -23.61 2.51
C THR A 2 15.43 -22.27 2.69
N LYS A 3 16.58 -22.04 2.06
CA LYS A 3 17.27 -20.75 2.04
C LYS A 3 16.36 -19.75 1.34
N ARG A 4 16.01 -18.63 2.00
CA ARG A 4 15.23 -17.53 1.41
C ARG A 4 16.15 -16.40 0.99
N VAL A 5 15.82 -15.80 -0.16
CA VAL A 5 16.44 -14.56 -0.62
C VAL A 5 15.76 -13.35 0.03
N PHE A 6 16.44 -12.22 0.12
CA PHE A 6 15.83 -10.93 0.47
C PHE A 6 15.17 -10.33 -0.76
N ASN A 7 13.84 -10.34 -0.77
CA ASN A 7 13.03 -9.92 -1.90
C ASN A 7 12.62 -8.44 -1.77
N PHE A 8 13.25 -7.56 -2.54
CA PHE A 8 12.99 -6.13 -2.61
C PHE A 8 12.02 -5.72 -3.74
N TYR A 9 11.31 -6.67 -4.37
CA TYR A 9 10.30 -6.34 -5.38
C TYR A 9 9.17 -5.50 -4.78
N PRO A 10 8.58 -4.58 -5.58
CA PRO A 10 7.56 -3.62 -5.09
C PRO A 10 6.16 -4.21 -4.92
N GLY A 11 5.93 -5.41 -5.46
CA GLY A 11 4.65 -6.11 -5.37
C GLY A 11 4.39 -7.03 -6.58
N PRO A 12 3.93 -8.29 -6.32
CA PRO A 12 3.77 -8.89 -4.99
C PRO A 12 5.07 -8.87 -4.19
N ALA A 13 4.97 -8.45 -2.92
CA ALA A 13 6.12 -8.23 -2.07
C ALA A 13 6.45 -9.45 -1.20
N THR A 14 7.55 -9.36 -0.44
CA THR A 14 7.91 -10.37 0.56
C THR A 14 6.80 -10.50 1.61
N LEU A 15 6.64 -11.70 2.15
CA LEU A 15 5.77 -12.00 3.30
C LEU A 15 6.62 -12.51 4.47
N PRO A 16 6.19 -12.31 5.73
CA PRO A 16 6.90 -12.87 6.87
C PRO A 16 7.00 -14.39 6.78
N LEU A 17 8.16 -14.97 7.14
CA LEU A 17 8.36 -16.41 7.05
C LEU A 17 7.33 -17.18 7.90
N LYS A 18 7.06 -16.72 9.12
CA LYS A 18 6.05 -17.31 10.02
C LYS A 18 4.66 -17.39 9.37
N VAL A 19 4.26 -16.37 8.62
CA VAL A 19 2.98 -16.34 7.88
C VAL A 19 2.95 -17.42 6.82
N LEU A 20 4.04 -17.58 6.05
CA LEU A 20 4.12 -18.60 5.02
C LEU A 20 4.19 -20.03 5.58
N GLU A 21 4.91 -20.21 6.67
CA GLU A 21 4.98 -21.51 7.38
C GLU A 21 3.61 -21.91 7.90
N ARG A 22 2.89 -21.03 8.58
CA ARG A 22 1.55 -21.30 9.06
C ARG A 22 0.57 -21.55 7.90
N ALA A 23 0.62 -20.76 6.84
CA ALA A 23 -0.21 -20.98 5.65
C ALA A 23 0.07 -22.33 4.99
N ARG A 24 1.33 -22.80 4.95
CA ARG A 24 1.72 -24.14 4.48
C ARG A 24 1.15 -25.24 5.37
N ASP A 25 1.28 -25.08 6.69
CA ASP A 25 0.91 -26.10 7.65
C ASP A 25 -0.63 -26.28 7.73
N GLU A 26 -1.39 -25.20 7.58
CA GLU A 26 -2.86 -25.21 7.54
C GLU A 26 -3.42 -25.39 6.11
N PHE A 27 -2.56 -25.54 5.08
CA PHE A 27 -3.00 -25.54 3.68
C PHE A 27 -3.91 -26.71 3.34
N LEU A 28 -3.63 -27.91 3.83
CA LEU A 28 -4.42 -29.12 3.57
C LEU A 28 -5.52 -29.37 4.60
N ASP A 29 -5.38 -28.85 5.80
CA ASP A 29 -6.33 -29.02 6.90
C ASP A 29 -6.57 -27.70 7.61
N PHE A 30 -7.46 -26.89 7.07
CA PHE A 30 -7.81 -25.60 7.61
C PHE A 30 -8.55 -25.73 8.95
N GLN A 31 -7.88 -25.33 10.03
CA GLN A 31 -8.44 -25.34 11.39
C GLN A 31 -9.00 -26.72 11.84
N GLY A 32 -8.45 -27.83 11.38
CA GLY A 32 -8.90 -29.18 11.76
C GLY A 32 -10.20 -29.63 11.09
N THR A 33 -10.62 -29.00 10.00
CA THR A 33 -11.84 -29.32 9.27
C THR A 33 -11.71 -30.52 8.33
N GLY A 34 -10.48 -30.97 8.07
CA GLY A 34 -10.18 -31.97 7.06
C GLY A 34 -10.28 -31.46 5.62
N MET A 35 -10.47 -30.14 5.44
CA MET A 35 -10.54 -29.48 4.12
C MET A 35 -9.41 -28.46 3.98
N SER A 36 -8.91 -28.30 2.76
CA SER A 36 -7.96 -27.23 2.44
C SER A 36 -8.61 -25.86 2.63
N VAL A 37 -7.80 -24.85 3.04
CA VAL A 37 -8.24 -23.46 3.01
C VAL A 37 -8.66 -23.00 1.61
N MET A 38 -8.22 -23.68 0.55
CA MET A 38 -8.64 -23.44 -0.83
C MET A 38 -10.04 -23.95 -1.15
N GLU A 39 -10.55 -24.90 -0.37
CA GLU A 39 -11.82 -25.59 -0.60
C GLU A 39 -12.91 -25.14 0.39
N ILE A 40 -12.53 -24.45 1.47
CA ILE A 40 -13.46 -24.06 2.52
C ILE A 40 -14.60 -23.19 1.96
N SER A 41 -15.83 -23.54 2.30
CA SER A 41 -16.96 -22.70 1.92
C SER A 41 -16.88 -21.34 2.63
N HIS A 42 -17.01 -20.25 1.87
CA HIS A 42 -17.11 -18.91 2.43
C HIS A 42 -18.38 -18.66 3.25
N ARG A 43 -19.26 -19.69 3.39
CA ARG A 43 -20.47 -19.68 4.23
C ARG A 43 -20.36 -20.64 5.40
N SER A 44 -19.17 -21.20 5.66
CA SER A 44 -18.93 -22.03 6.84
C SER A 44 -18.67 -21.18 8.07
N LYS A 45 -18.90 -21.75 9.25
CA LYS A 45 -18.64 -21.06 10.53
C LYS A 45 -17.18 -20.72 10.73
N GLU A 46 -16.29 -21.59 10.26
CA GLU A 46 -14.84 -21.42 10.34
C GLU A 46 -14.38 -20.23 9.50
N TRP A 47 -14.99 -20.05 8.31
CA TRP A 47 -14.70 -18.93 7.46
C TRP A 47 -15.32 -17.63 7.99
N ASP A 48 -16.57 -17.64 8.44
CA ASP A 48 -17.22 -16.49 9.08
C ASP A 48 -16.38 -15.96 10.24
N LYS A 49 -15.87 -16.88 11.09
CA LYS A 49 -14.98 -16.52 12.19
C LYS A 49 -13.68 -15.88 11.69
N THR A 50 -13.05 -16.45 10.66
CA THR A 50 -11.79 -15.94 10.09
C THR A 50 -11.96 -14.55 9.50
N MET A 51 -13.06 -14.30 8.78
CA MET A 51 -13.38 -12.99 8.21
C MET A 51 -13.64 -11.94 9.29
N LEU A 52 -14.40 -12.31 10.33
CA LEU A 52 -14.67 -11.45 11.47
C LEU A 52 -13.36 -11.08 12.20
N GLU A 53 -12.54 -12.08 12.54
CA GLU A 53 -11.24 -11.87 13.20
C GLU A 53 -10.33 -10.94 12.38
N ALA A 54 -10.22 -11.15 11.06
CA ALA A 54 -9.42 -10.29 10.19
C ALA A 54 -9.92 -8.85 10.19
N THR A 55 -11.23 -8.66 10.13
CA THR A 55 -11.88 -7.34 10.16
C THR A 55 -11.67 -6.64 11.49
N ASP A 56 -11.82 -7.34 12.60
CA ASP A 56 -11.61 -6.82 13.96
C ASP A 56 -10.13 -6.47 14.21
N GLN A 57 -9.20 -7.25 13.65
CA GLN A 57 -7.78 -6.95 13.72
C GLN A 57 -7.44 -5.66 12.99
N VAL A 58 -7.98 -5.45 11.78
CA VAL A 58 -7.81 -4.18 11.06
C VAL A 58 -8.34 -3.03 11.92
N ARG A 59 -9.53 -3.19 12.52
CA ARG A 59 -10.14 -2.18 13.37
C ARG A 59 -9.24 -1.82 14.57
N ARG A 60 -8.74 -2.82 15.29
CA ARG A 60 -7.85 -2.61 16.45
C ARG A 60 -6.50 -2.02 16.06
N LEU A 61 -5.84 -2.59 15.04
CA LEU A 61 -4.50 -2.19 14.64
C LEU A 61 -4.42 -0.76 14.09
N MET A 62 -5.48 -0.31 13.43
CA MET A 62 -5.55 1.03 12.85
C MET A 62 -6.36 2.03 13.69
N GLY A 63 -7.04 1.58 14.76
CA GLY A 63 -7.93 2.44 15.54
C GLY A 63 -9.13 2.93 14.71
N VAL A 64 -9.69 2.05 13.85
CA VAL A 64 -10.83 2.41 13.00
C VAL A 64 -12.08 2.63 13.86
N PRO A 65 -12.74 3.81 13.79
CA PRO A 65 -13.95 4.12 14.58
C PRO A 65 -15.15 3.26 14.18
N ASP A 66 -16.19 3.22 15.04
CA ASP A 66 -17.39 2.38 14.83
C ASP A 66 -18.27 2.88 13.67
N ASP A 67 -18.19 4.15 13.33
CA ASP A 67 -18.88 4.77 12.19
C ASP A 67 -18.17 4.55 10.84
N TYR A 68 -17.16 3.64 10.81
CA TYR A 68 -16.50 3.18 9.59
C TYR A 68 -16.79 1.70 9.34
N ARG A 69 -16.90 1.36 8.07
CA ARG A 69 -17.04 0.00 7.58
C ARG A 69 -15.76 -0.49 6.90
N ILE A 70 -15.44 -1.76 7.11
CA ILE A 70 -14.26 -2.42 6.54
C ILE A 70 -14.74 -3.45 5.55
N ILE A 71 -14.20 -3.42 4.32
CA ILE A 71 -14.64 -4.29 3.23
C ILE A 71 -13.43 -4.97 2.61
N TRP A 72 -13.58 -6.26 2.29
CA TRP A 72 -12.60 -7.08 1.61
C TRP A 72 -13.10 -7.44 0.22
N LEU A 73 -12.45 -6.92 -0.84
CA LEU A 73 -12.86 -7.11 -2.23
C LEU A 73 -11.74 -7.73 -3.06
N GLY A 74 -12.11 -8.32 -4.20
CA GLY A 74 -11.17 -8.63 -5.28
C GLY A 74 -10.81 -7.39 -6.12
N GLY A 75 -9.92 -7.55 -7.11
CA GLY A 75 -9.65 -6.55 -8.15
C GLY A 75 -8.46 -5.62 -7.92
N GLY A 76 -7.89 -5.57 -6.72
CA GLY A 76 -6.75 -4.70 -6.39
C GLY A 76 -7.13 -3.22 -6.31
N ALA A 77 -6.15 -2.36 -6.02
CA ALA A 77 -6.35 -0.91 -5.98
C ALA A 77 -6.82 -0.33 -7.34
N SER A 78 -6.47 -0.98 -8.44
CA SER A 78 -6.91 -0.53 -9.78
C SER A 78 -8.43 -0.56 -9.94
N THR A 79 -9.13 -1.49 -9.28
CA THR A 79 -10.59 -1.49 -9.23
C THR A 79 -11.11 -0.28 -8.47
N GLN A 80 -10.42 0.15 -7.42
CA GLN A 80 -10.84 1.31 -6.64
C GLN A 80 -10.64 2.63 -7.39
N PHE A 81 -9.78 2.71 -8.40
CA PHE A 81 -9.64 3.92 -9.22
C PHE A 81 -10.94 4.34 -9.91
N TYR A 82 -11.78 3.38 -10.28
CA TYR A 82 -13.11 3.67 -10.80
C TYR A 82 -14.24 3.50 -9.77
N MET A 83 -14.09 2.64 -8.75
CA MET A 83 -15.11 2.48 -7.70
C MET A 83 -15.21 3.71 -6.80
N VAL A 84 -14.11 4.40 -6.49
CA VAL A 84 -14.13 5.64 -5.72
C VAL A 84 -15.04 6.68 -6.38
N PRO A 85 -14.79 7.13 -7.63
CA PRO A 85 -15.67 8.09 -8.27
C PRO A 85 -17.08 7.55 -8.49
N ALA A 86 -17.23 6.26 -8.76
CA ALA A 86 -18.53 5.62 -8.92
C ALA A 86 -19.41 5.68 -7.66
N ASN A 87 -18.83 5.61 -6.48
CA ASN A 87 -19.56 5.66 -5.20
C ASN A 87 -19.67 7.06 -4.61
N LEU A 88 -18.77 7.99 -4.95
CA LEU A 88 -18.67 9.28 -4.28
C LEU A 88 -18.97 10.49 -5.14
N SER A 89 -18.92 10.40 -6.49
CA SER A 89 -19.18 11.55 -7.34
C SER A 89 -20.62 12.05 -7.17
N GLN A 90 -20.76 13.36 -7.14
CA GLN A 90 -22.07 14.02 -6.99
C GLN A 90 -22.32 14.93 -8.22
N PRO A 91 -23.56 14.98 -8.75
CA PRO A 91 -23.89 15.82 -9.89
C PRO A 91 -23.51 17.29 -9.64
N GLY A 92 -22.81 17.89 -10.61
CA GLY A 92 -22.41 19.30 -10.57
C GLY A 92 -21.26 19.62 -9.62
N LYS A 93 -20.67 18.62 -8.95
CA LYS A 93 -19.50 18.80 -8.06
C LYS A 93 -18.26 18.19 -8.68
N LYS A 94 -17.13 18.84 -8.52
CA LYS A 94 -15.83 18.34 -8.98
C LYS A 94 -15.30 17.25 -8.08
N MET A 95 -14.48 16.38 -8.64
CA MET A 95 -13.63 15.42 -7.94
C MET A 95 -12.20 15.98 -7.97
N GLU A 96 -11.59 16.18 -6.81
CA GLU A 96 -10.29 16.84 -6.72
C GLU A 96 -9.17 15.87 -6.40
N TYR A 97 -8.06 16.01 -7.11
CA TYR A 97 -6.92 15.09 -7.03
C TYR A 97 -5.61 15.84 -6.85
N VAL A 98 -4.69 15.25 -6.07
CA VAL A 98 -3.27 15.64 -6.09
C VAL A 98 -2.51 14.60 -6.89
N ASN A 99 -1.84 15.03 -7.98
CA ASN A 99 -1.08 14.15 -8.84
C ASN A 99 0.38 14.06 -8.37
N THR A 100 0.71 12.98 -7.67
CA THR A 100 2.06 12.72 -7.14
C THR A 100 2.75 11.52 -7.80
N GLY A 101 2.19 10.97 -8.89
CA GLY A 101 2.83 9.87 -9.60
C GLY A 101 1.90 9.05 -10.48
N THR A 102 2.44 7.95 -10.99
CA THR A 102 1.73 7.07 -11.94
C THR A 102 0.40 6.56 -11.42
N TRP A 103 0.29 6.28 -10.11
CA TRP A 103 -0.94 5.71 -9.55
C TRP A 103 -2.04 6.77 -9.43
N SER A 104 -1.71 7.98 -8.98
CA SER A 104 -2.65 9.12 -9.01
C SER A 104 -3.05 9.49 -10.44
N THR A 105 -2.12 9.50 -11.40
CA THR A 105 -2.44 9.73 -12.82
C THR A 105 -3.46 8.70 -13.36
N LYS A 106 -3.32 7.42 -12.99
CA LYS A 106 -4.27 6.38 -13.37
C LYS A 106 -5.63 6.58 -12.69
N ALA A 107 -5.66 6.91 -11.42
CA ALA A 107 -6.91 7.18 -10.69
C ALA A 107 -7.65 8.39 -11.31
N ILE A 108 -6.93 9.47 -11.63
CA ILE A 108 -7.46 10.65 -12.34
C ILE A 108 -8.10 10.26 -13.69
N LYS A 109 -7.42 9.39 -14.46
CA LYS A 109 -7.92 8.93 -15.75
C LYS A 109 -9.26 8.21 -15.62
N GLU A 110 -9.38 7.30 -14.65
CA GLU A 110 -10.63 6.57 -14.40
C GLU A 110 -11.74 7.51 -13.86
N ALA A 111 -11.40 8.46 -12.99
CA ALA A 111 -12.36 9.41 -12.44
C ALA A 111 -13.03 10.28 -13.52
N LYS A 112 -12.29 10.67 -14.56
CA LYS A 112 -12.81 11.45 -15.71
C LYS A 112 -13.95 10.76 -16.46
N LEU A 113 -14.16 9.46 -16.25
CA LEU A 113 -15.31 8.73 -16.81
C LEU A 113 -16.61 8.99 -16.03
N TYR A 114 -16.53 9.57 -14.84
CA TYR A 114 -17.66 9.76 -13.92
C TYR A 114 -18.07 11.23 -13.74
N GLY A 115 -17.26 12.17 -14.21
CA GLY A 115 -17.56 13.60 -14.12
C GLY A 115 -16.34 14.48 -14.18
N ASP A 116 -16.50 15.74 -13.74
CA ASP A 116 -15.46 16.74 -13.78
C ASP A 116 -14.38 16.48 -12.73
N VAL A 117 -13.13 16.44 -13.19
CA VAL A 117 -11.95 16.24 -12.35
C VAL A 117 -11.07 17.46 -12.38
N ASP A 118 -10.68 17.93 -11.20
CA ASP A 118 -9.68 18.98 -11.03
C ASP A 118 -8.39 18.40 -10.40
N VAL A 119 -7.24 18.77 -10.96
CA VAL A 119 -5.94 18.41 -10.39
C VAL A 119 -5.41 19.65 -9.68
N VAL A 120 -5.71 19.75 -8.38
CA VAL A 120 -5.42 20.93 -7.57
C VAL A 120 -3.92 21.15 -7.32
N ALA A 121 -3.13 20.08 -7.38
CA ALA A 121 -1.68 20.14 -7.30
C ALA A 121 -1.03 18.95 -8.02
N SER A 122 0.19 19.15 -8.51
CA SER A 122 0.99 18.11 -9.16
C SER A 122 2.47 18.34 -8.88
N SER A 123 3.24 17.25 -8.75
CA SER A 123 4.71 17.27 -8.71
C SER A 123 5.35 16.70 -9.99
N GLU A 124 4.60 16.68 -11.09
CA GLU A 124 5.09 16.18 -12.39
C GLU A 124 6.22 17.03 -12.95
N ASP A 125 6.24 18.34 -12.67
CA ASP A 125 7.28 19.30 -13.02
C ASP A 125 8.69 18.83 -12.62
N GLU A 126 8.82 18.16 -11.45
CA GLU A 126 10.07 17.58 -10.98
C GLU A 126 10.03 16.03 -10.97
N LYS A 127 9.35 15.44 -11.95
CA LYS A 127 9.27 13.98 -12.12
C LYS A 127 8.80 13.28 -10.85
N PHE A 128 7.85 13.88 -10.14
CA PHE A 128 7.25 13.34 -8.90
C PHE A 128 8.26 13.10 -7.77
N SER A 129 9.26 13.96 -7.64
CA SER A 129 10.30 13.86 -6.60
C SER A 129 9.89 14.45 -5.25
N TYR A 130 8.73 15.11 -5.17
CA TYR A 130 8.24 15.73 -3.94
C TYR A 130 6.74 15.57 -3.76
N ILE A 131 6.26 15.83 -2.54
CA ILE A 131 4.84 15.96 -2.21
C ILE A 131 4.50 17.45 -2.17
N PRO A 132 3.53 17.93 -2.99
CA PRO A 132 3.08 19.33 -2.97
C PRO A 132 2.56 19.74 -1.59
N LYS A 133 2.82 21.00 -1.18
CA LYS A 133 2.39 21.53 0.13
C LYS A 133 1.51 22.79 -0.02
N ASP A 134 1.77 23.59 -1.06
CA ASP A 134 1.12 24.88 -1.25
C ASP A 134 -0.09 24.73 -2.20
N PHE A 135 -1.18 24.15 -1.69
CA PHE A 135 -2.46 24.01 -2.39
C PHE A 135 -3.60 23.87 -1.39
N GLU A 136 -4.82 24.06 -1.84
CA GLU A 136 -6.05 23.90 -1.06
C GLU A 136 -7.07 23.11 -1.86
N PHE A 137 -7.90 22.33 -1.17
CA PHE A 137 -9.08 21.70 -1.75
C PHE A 137 -10.29 22.63 -1.63
N SER A 138 -11.19 22.58 -2.62
CA SER A 138 -12.35 23.48 -2.69
C SER A 138 -13.50 22.98 -1.81
N GLU A 139 -14.18 23.92 -1.15
CA GLU A 139 -15.48 23.63 -0.52
C GLU A 139 -16.46 23.06 -1.53
N GLY A 140 -17.27 22.09 -1.11
CA GLY A 140 -18.31 21.49 -1.94
C GLY A 140 -17.81 20.51 -3.00
N ALA A 141 -16.52 20.18 -3.09
CA ALA A 141 -16.05 19.08 -3.93
C ALA A 141 -16.72 17.75 -3.54
N SER A 142 -16.88 16.83 -4.49
CA SER A 142 -17.42 15.49 -4.21
C SER A 142 -16.53 14.73 -3.24
N PHE A 143 -15.23 14.81 -3.46
CA PHE A 143 -14.16 14.27 -2.61
C PHE A 143 -12.80 14.82 -3.06
N ALA A 144 -11.81 14.70 -2.16
CA ALA A 144 -10.40 14.93 -2.41
C ALA A 144 -9.66 13.59 -2.46
N HIS A 145 -8.73 13.39 -3.39
CA HIS A 145 -7.99 12.13 -3.52
C HIS A 145 -6.49 12.33 -3.52
N ILE A 146 -5.80 11.50 -2.72
CA ILE A 146 -4.34 11.44 -2.67
C ILE A 146 -3.84 10.00 -2.78
N THR A 147 -2.59 9.83 -3.22
CA THR A 147 -1.85 8.57 -3.12
C THR A 147 -0.87 8.68 -1.95
N GLY A 148 -1.11 7.94 -0.88
CA GLY A 148 -0.39 8.06 0.40
C GLY A 148 1.11 7.80 0.29
N ASN A 149 1.50 6.83 -0.56
CA ASN A 149 2.88 6.51 -0.87
C ASN A 149 3.05 6.11 -2.33
N ASN A 150 4.00 6.70 -3.02
CA ASN A 150 4.29 6.48 -4.43
C ASN A 150 5.38 5.43 -4.62
N THR A 151 5.00 4.20 -4.81
CA THR A 151 5.88 3.02 -4.93
C THR A 151 6.97 3.17 -6.01
N ILE A 152 6.68 3.91 -7.09
CA ILE A 152 7.59 4.07 -8.24
C ILE A 152 8.64 5.15 -7.95
N TYR A 153 8.24 6.23 -7.31
CA TYR A 153 9.07 7.44 -7.12
C TYR A 153 9.69 7.52 -5.73
N GLY A 154 9.20 6.73 -4.78
CA GLY A 154 9.70 6.72 -3.39
C GLY A 154 9.32 7.98 -2.62
N THR A 155 8.20 8.62 -2.96
CA THR A 155 7.63 9.76 -2.23
C THR A 155 6.44 9.34 -1.38
N GLU A 156 6.32 9.89 -0.19
CA GLU A 156 5.26 9.61 0.78
C GLU A 156 4.82 10.88 1.49
N TRP A 157 3.54 11.00 1.80
CA TRP A 157 3.01 12.09 2.61
C TRP A 157 3.53 11.98 4.04
N GLY A 158 4.31 12.96 4.49
CA GLY A 158 4.73 13.08 5.89
C GLY A 158 3.55 13.48 6.78
N GLU A 159 2.85 14.52 6.37
CA GLU A 159 1.61 15.04 6.97
C GLU A 159 0.48 14.97 5.95
N TRP A 160 -0.72 14.63 6.41
CA TRP A 160 -1.89 14.56 5.55
C TRP A 160 -2.44 15.96 5.29
N PRO A 161 -2.89 16.27 4.05
CA PRO A 161 -3.46 17.58 3.75
C PRO A 161 -4.78 17.78 4.49
N ASP A 162 -5.07 19.02 4.82
CA ASP A 162 -6.38 19.40 5.33
C ASP A 162 -7.38 19.46 4.16
N VAL A 163 -8.64 19.11 4.47
CA VAL A 163 -9.76 19.20 3.54
C VAL A 163 -10.91 19.99 4.19
N PRO A 164 -11.75 20.67 3.41
CA PRO A 164 -12.97 21.26 3.96
C PRO A 164 -13.84 20.24 4.67
N PRO A 165 -14.58 20.60 5.74
CA PRO A 165 -15.31 19.65 6.59
C PRO A 165 -16.33 18.77 5.86
N ASP A 166 -16.90 19.23 4.75
CA ASP A 166 -17.88 18.53 3.92
C ASP A 166 -17.26 17.66 2.81
N VAL A 167 -15.93 17.75 2.61
CA VAL A 167 -15.19 17.04 1.56
C VAL A 167 -14.47 15.84 2.16
N PRO A 168 -14.83 14.59 1.82
CA PRO A 168 -14.12 13.42 2.30
C PRO A 168 -12.76 13.27 1.61
N LEU A 169 -11.70 13.09 2.41
CA LEU A 169 -10.39 12.71 1.91
C LEU A 169 -10.35 11.22 1.59
N VAL A 170 -9.97 10.88 0.37
CA VAL A 170 -9.76 9.51 -0.11
C VAL A 170 -8.26 9.26 -0.28
N CYS A 171 -7.76 8.14 0.24
CA CYS A 171 -6.34 7.82 0.17
C CYS A 171 -6.07 6.40 -0.34
N ASP A 172 -5.26 6.30 -1.40
CA ASP A 172 -4.61 5.04 -1.78
C ASP A 172 -3.44 4.77 -0.85
N MET A 173 -3.60 3.82 0.06
CA MET A 173 -2.55 3.37 0.99
C MET A 173 -1.97 2.00 0.62
N SER A 174 -2.09 1.55 -0.62
CA SER A 174 -1.63 0.20 -1.01
C SER A 174 -0.20 -0.11 -0.59
N SER A 175 0.70 0.86 -0.61
CA SER A 175 2.11 0.64 -0.30
C SER A 175 2.56 1.11 1.07
N ASN A 176 1.68 1.72 1.87
CA ASN A 176 2.00 2.17 3.23
C ASN A 176 0.90 1.92 4.27
N LEU A 177 -0.11 1.11 3.94
CA LEU A 177 -1.12 0.71 4.92
C LEU A 177 -0.44 0.03 6.11
N MET A 178 -0.76 0.46 7.34
CA MET A 178 -0.16 -0.07 8.58
C MET A 178 1.38 0.06 8.65
N ALA A 179 1.99 0.94 7.86
CA ALA A 179 3.42 1.21 7.93
C ALA A 179 3.77 2.14 9.09
N ARG A 180 2.83 2.99 9.48
CA ARG A 180 2.92 3.94 10.59
C ARG A 180 1.54 4.19 11.21
N VAL A 181 1.53 4.77 12.41
CA VAL A 181 0.29 5.19 13.07
C VAL A 181 -0.32 6.37 12.31
N ILE A 182 -1.62 6.30 12.07
CA ILE A 182 -2.42 7.36 11.43
C ILE A 182 -3.70 7.61 12.21
N ASP A 183 -4.25 8.81 12.11
CA ASP A 183 -5.61 9.08 12.54
C ASP A 183 -6.59 8.80 11.39
N VAL A 184 -7.30 7.68 11.49
CA VAL A 184 -8.28 7.25 10.46
C VAL A 184 -9.39 8.27 10.27
N LYS A 185 -9.73 9.08 11.29
CA LYS A 185 -10.79 10.11 11.21
C LYS A 185 -10.49 11.22 10.20
N LYS A 186 -9.23 11.40 9.80
CA LYS A 186 -8.87 12.34 8.72
C LYS A 186 -9.37 11.90 7.34
N PHE A 187 -9.77 10.65 7.18
CA PHE A 187 -10.13 10.07 5.89
C PHE A 187 -11.62 9.73 5.82
N GLY A 188 -12.26 10.06 4.72
CA GLY A 188 -13.56 9.48 4.37
C GLY A 188 -13.42 8.05 3.85
N VAL A 189 -12.35 7.79 3.07
CA VAL A 189 -12.04 6.46 2.52
C VAL A 189 -10.54 6.20 2.51
N ILE A 190 -10.15 5.00 2.97
CA ILE A 190 -8.82 4.45 2.75
C ILE A 190 -9.00 3.17 1.93
N TYR A 191 -8.20 2.97 0.90
CA TYR A 191 -8.15 1.69 0.20
C TYR A 191 -6.72 1.21 -0.03
N ALA A 192 -6.54 -0.11 -0.09
CA ALA A 192 -5.23 -0.72 -0.27
C ALA A 192 -5.30 -2.07 -0.97
N GLY A 193 -4.60 -2.22 -2.09
CA GLY A 193 -4.31 -3.53 -2.64
C GLY A 193 -3.29 -4.26 -1.74
N ALA A 194 -3.63 -5.47 -1.29
CA ALA A 194 -2.86 -6.15 -0.24
C ALA A 194 -1.44 -6.54 -0.63
N GLN A 195 -1.15 -6.77 -1.92
CA GLN A 195 0.08 -7.37 -2.44
C GLN A 195 1.38 -6.60 -2.14
N LYS A 196 1.30 -5.45 -1.50
CA LYS A 196 2.47 -4.63 -1.13
C LYS A 196 2.79 -4.77 0.37
N ASN A 197 1.95 -4.20 1.22
CA ASN A 197 2.26 -4.09 2.65
C ASN A 197 1.38 -4.93 3.58
N LEU A 198 0.20 -5.38 3.13
CA LEU A 198 -0.77 -6.08 3.96
C LEU A 198 -0.69 -7.62 3.83
N GLY A 199 -0.47 -8.14 2.61
CA GLY A 199 -0.57 -9.57 2.37
C GLY A 199 -0.27 -9.97 0.91
N PRO A 200 -0.89 -11.03 0.39
CA PRO A 200 -0.70 -11.50 -0.98
C PRO A 200 -1.53 -10.70 -1.99
N ALA A 201 -1.27 -10.92 -3.28
CA ALA A 201 -2.14 -10.44 -4.35
C ALA A 201 -3.52 -11.13 -4.30
N GLY A 202 -4.55 -10.43 -4.77
CA GLY A 202 -5.90 -10.99 -4.95
C GLY A 202 -6.97 -10.35 -4.07
N VAL A 203 -6.60 -9.57 -3.06
CA VAL A 203 -7.54 -8.87 -2.19
C VAL A 203 -7.22 -7.38 -2.07
N THR A 204 -8.27 -6.59 -1.88
CA THR A 204 -8.21 -5.15 -1.60
C THR A 204 -8.99 -4.87 -0.34
N LEU A 205 -8.37 -4.16 0.58
CA LEU A 205 -9.01 -3.65 1.79
C LEU A 205 -9.53 -2.25 1.54
N ILE A 206 -10.78 -1.97 1.95
CA ILE A 206 -11.37 -0.64 1.94
C ILE A 206 -11.89 -0.34 3.36
N ILE A 207 -11.57 0.84 3.87
CA ILE A 207 -12.11 1.40 5.09
C ILE A 207 -12.88 2.65 4.66
N VAL A 208 -14.18 2.67 4.87
CA VAL A 208 -15.07 3.73 4.41
C VAL A 208 -15.96 4.22 5.53
N ARG A 209 -16.08 5.55 5.67
CA ARG A 209 -17.02 6.18 6.61
C ARG A 209 -18.46 5.93 6.17
N GLU A 210 -19.31 5.56 7.12
CA GLU A 210 -20.65 5.02 6.85
C GLU A 210 -21.57 6.01 6.13
N ASP A 211 -21.47 7.30 6.44
CA ASP A 211 -22.27 8.37 5.80
C ASP A 211 -22.01 8.51 4.29
N LEU A 212 -20.89 7.95 3.79
CA LEU A 212 -20.52 8.00 2.37
C LEU A 212 -21.17 6.90 1.54
N LEU A 213 -21.70 5.85 2.17
CA LEU A 213 -22.25 4.68 1.48
C LEU A 213 -23.53 4.98 0.69
N ASP A 214 -24.26 6.02 1.09
CA ASP A 214 -25.52 6.42 0.44
C ASP A 214 -25.32 7.44 -0.69
N ARG A 215 -24.07 7.83 -1.01
CA ARG A 215 -23.77 8.74 -2.12
C ARG A 215 -23.88 8.09 -3.51
N VAL A 216 -23.77 6.75 -3.56
CA VAL A 216 -23.83 6.02 -4.82
C VAL A 216 -25.20 6.13 -5.49
N ALA A 217 -25.25 6.29 -6.81
CA ALA A 217 -26.51 6.35 -7.56
C ALA A 217 -27.36 5.09 -7.36
N GLU A 218 -28.68 5.25 -7.22
CA GLU A 218 -29.62 4.13 -7.00
C GLU A 218 -29.49 3.08 -8.11
N LYS A 219 -29.51 3.52 -9.38
CA LYS A 219 -29.32 2.66 -10.55
C LYS A 219 -27.85 2.53 -10.91
N PHE A 220 -27.13 1.65 -10.21
CA PHE A 220 -25.72 1.40 -10.42
C PHE A 220 -25.43 -0.11 -10.32
N PRO A 221 -24.40 -0.65 -11.00
CA PRO A 221 -24.08 -2.08 -10.93
C PRO A 221 -23.84 -2.53 -9.49
N THR A 222 -24.55 -3.59 -9.07
CA THR A 222 -24.58 -4.06 -7.69
C THR A 222 -23.20 -4.31 -7.11
N MET A 223 -22.31 -4.98 -7.88
CA MET A 223 -20.97 -5.33 -7.45
C MET A 223 -20.02 -4.12 -7.32
N MET A 224 -20.39 -2.96 -7.86
CA MET A 224 -19.61 -1.73 -7.76
C MET A 224 -20.02 -0.86 -6.57
N LYS A 225 -21.14 -1.18 -5.90
CA LYS A 225 -21.60 -0.44 -4.71
C LYS A 225 -20.90 -0.95 -3.46
N TRP A 226 -20.15 -0.13 -2.76
CA TRP A 226 -19.58 -0.50 -1.46
C TRP A 226 -20.66 -0.92 -0.45
N LYS A 227 -21.82 -0.26 -0.47
CA LYS A 227 -22.95 -0.59 0.40
C LYS A 227 -23.38 -2.04 0.27
N THR A 228 -23.43 -2.60 -0.95
CA THR A 228 -23.75 -4.02 -1.19
C THR A 228 -22.82 -4.96 -0.42
N HIS A 229 -21.53 -4.64 -0.40
CA HIS A 229 -20.53 -5.46 0.27
C HIS A 229 -20.55 -5.26 1.79
N VAL A 230 -20.83 -4.05 2.26
CA VAL A 230 -21.01 -3.76 3.70
C VAL A 230 -22.19 -4.55 4.27
N GLU A 231 -23.35 -4.54 3.60
CA GLU A 231 -24.58 -5.24 4.02
C GLU A 231 -24.42 -6.77 4.08
N LYS A 232 -23.37 -7.31 3.54
CA LYS A 232 -23.06 -8.75 3.47
C LYS A 232 -21.69 -9.10 4.01
N ASP A 233 -21.09 -8.25 4.85
CA ASP A 233 -19.78 -8.49 5.48
C ASP A 233 -18.72 -8.98 4.48
N SER A 234 -18.67 -8.35 3.30
CA SER A 234 -17.82 -8.70 2.16
C SER A 234 -18.11 -10.04 1.49
N MET A 235 -19.21 -10.71 1.86
CA MET A 235 -19.60 -12.04 1.36
C MET A 235 -20.87 -12.00 0.49
N PHE A 236 -21.11 -10.90 -0.22
CA PHE A 236 -22.18 -10.83 -1.21
C PHE A 236 -21.97 -11.85 -2.33
N ASN A 237 -20.75 -12.00 -2.79
CA ASN A 237 -20.25 -13.08 -3.63
C ASN A 237 -19.13 -13.82 -2.92
N THR A 238 -18.60 -14.89 -3.48
CA THR A 238 -17.44 -15.59 -2.92
C THR A 238 -16.24 -14.63 -2.86
N PRO A 239 -15.73 -14.31 -1.66
CA PRO A 239 -14.56 -13.45 -1.51
C PRO A 239 -13.28 -14.19 -1.94
N PRO A 240 -12.16 -13.51 -2.11
CA PRO A 240 -10.88 -14.15 -2.35
C PRO A 240 -10.36 -14.84 -1.07
N VAL A 241 -10.89 -16.04 -0.78
CA VAL A 241 -10.72 -16.77 0.49
C VAL A 241 -9.25 -16.89 0.90
N PHE A 242 -8.41 -17.52 0.08
CA PHE A 242 -7.00 -17.72 0.42
C PHE A 242 -6.22 -16.39 0.62
N PRO A 243 -6.35 -15.37 -0.25
CA PRO A 243 -5.73 -14.08 0.00
C PRO A 243 -6.17 -13.40 1.30
N VAL A 244 -7.45 -13.44 1.65
CA VAL A 244 -7.95 -12.87 2.93
C VAL A 244 -7.37 -13.64 4.12
N TYR A 245 -7.34 -14.97 4.06
CA TYR A 245 -6.72 -15.80 5.08
C TYR A 245 -5.25 -15.44 5.31
N VAL A 246 -4.45 -15.30 4.24
CA VAL A 246 -3.03 -14.91 4.39
C VAL A 246 -2.88 -13.48 4.90
N CYS A 247 -3.80 -12.56 4.54
CA CYS A 247 -3.85 -11.23 5.18
C CYS A 247 -4.10 -11.34 6.68
N LYS A 248 -5.05 -12.20 7.11
CA LYS A 248 -5.33 -12.47 8.53
C LYS A 248 -4.06 -12.94 9.26
N LEU A 249 -3.32 -13.87 8.67
CA LEU A 249 -2.04 -14.32 9.25
C LEU A 249 -0.99 -13.20 9.33
N SER A 250 -0.98 -12.29 8.35
CA SER A 250 -0.09 -11.12 8.37
C SER A 250 -0.48 -10.12 9.46
N LEU A 251 -1.78 -9.99 9.74
CA LEU A 251 -2.29 -9.17 10.85
C LEU A 251 -1.95 -9.81 12.20
N ASP A 252 -2.04 -11.16 12.34
CA ASP A 252 -1.57 -11.88 13.53
C ASP A 252 -0.09 -11.56 13.80
N TYR A 253 0.74 -11.67 12.76
CA TYR A 253 2.16 -11.35 12.87
C TYR A 253 2.39 -9.89 13.31
N LEU A 254 1.62 -8.95 12.77
CA LEU A 254 1.72 -7.54 13.14
C LEU A 254 1.33 -7.29 14.60
N GLU A 255 0.28 -7.98 15.10
CA GLU A 255 -0.10 -7.93 16.52
C GLU A 255 1.00 -8.53 17.43
N GLU A 256 1.57 -9.69 17.04
CA GLU A 256 2.65 -10.37 17.78
C GLU A 256 3.89 -9.48 17.99
N ILE A 257 4.25 -8.67 17.02
CA ILE A 257 5.41 -7.78 17.11
C ILE A 257 5.13 -6.47 17.85
N GLY A 258 3.91 -6.24 18.33
CA GLY A 258 3.51 -5.05 19.09
C GLY A 258 2.70 -4.02 18.30
N GLY A 259 2.13 -4.42 17.17
CA GLY A 259 1.21 -3.62 16.35
C GLY A 259 1.90 -2.53 15.52
N VAL A 260 1.06 -1.63 14.97
CA VAL A 260 1.51 -0.59 14.02
C VAL A 260 2.54 0.36 14.64
N LYS A 261 2.43 0.66 15.94
CA LYS A 261 3.35 1.57 16.62
C LYS A 261 4.79 1.02 16.68
N GLU A 262 4.94 -0.28 16.91
CA GLU A 262 6.26 -0.90 16.91
C GLU A 262 6.79 -1.08 15.49
N MET A 263 5.91 -1.48 14.56
CA MET A 263 6.25 -1.57 13.13
C MET A 263 6.73 -0.22 12.57
N GLU A 264 6.14 0.89 12.97
CA GLU A 264 6.60 2.23 12.55
C GLU A 264 8.04 2.49 12.96
N LYS A 265 8.43 2.14 14.18
CA LYS A 265 9.84 2.29 14.64
C LYS A 265 10.78 1.45 13.78
N ILE A 266 10.42 0.20 13.53
CA ILE A 266 11.19 -0.71 12.67
C ILE A 266 11.31 -0.14 11.25
N ASN A 267 10.22 0.36 10.67
CA ASN A 267 10.22 0.92 9.32
C ASN A 267 11.06 2.19 9.21
N ARG A 268 10.99 3.07 10.21
CA ARG A 268 11.85 4.27 10.27
C ARG A 268 13.33 3.91 10.33
N GLU A 269 13.69 2.92 11.12
CA GLU A 269 15.08 2.45 11.22
C GLU A 269 15.56 1.80 9.90
N LYS A 270 14.75 0.95 9.27
CA LYS A 270 15.04 0.38 7.95
C LYS A 270 15.27 1.47 6.89
N ALA A 271 14.39 2.45 6.82
CA ALA A 271 14.50 3.55 5.88
C ALA A 271 15.75 4.40 6.16
N ARG A 272 16.00 4.73 7.41
CA ARG A 272 17.18 5.49 7.84
C ARG A 272 18.49 4.82 7.38
N LEU A 273 18.63 3.51 7.58
CA LEU A 273 19.84 2.78 7.17
C LEU A 273 20.18 2.98 5.69
N LEU A 274 19.18 2.91 4.80
CA LEU A 274 19.42 3.09 3.37
C LEU A 274 19.63 4.55 2.97
N TYR A 275 18.85 5.47 3.55
CA TYR A 275 19.02 6.90 3.26
C TYR A 275 20.35 7.44 3.79
N ASP A 276 20.85 6.95 4.93
CA ASP A 276 22.17 7.31 5.45
C ASP A 276 23.29 6.90 4.48
N VAL A 277 23.17 5.72 3.84
CA VAL A 277 24.14 5.30 2.81
C VAL A 277 24.05 6.19 1.57
N ILE A 278 22.84 6.51 1.11
CA ILE A 278 22.64 7.37 -0.07
C ILE A 278 23.20 8.76 0.18
N ASP A 279 22.83 9.37 1.31
CA ASP A 279 23.25 10.76 1.64
C ASP A 279 24.73 10.87 1.96
N GLY A 280 25.35 9.82 2.52
CA GLY A 280 26.78 9.76 2.84
C GLY A 280 27.67 9.30 1.69
N SER A 281 27.14 9.12 0.48
CA SER A 281 27.87 8.55 -0.65
C SER A 281 28.65 9.56 -1.51
N ASP A 282 28.73 10.82 -1.08
CA ASP A 282 29.37 11.91 -1.85
C ASP A 282 28.86 12.01 -3.30
N GLY A 283 27.57 11.71 -3.50
CA GLY A 283 26.88 11.79 -4.79
C GLY A 283 27.03 10.56 -5.67
N PHE A 284 27.69 9.50 -5.21
CA PHE A 284 27.73 8.22 -5.93
C PHE A 284 26.31 7.63 -6.07
N TYR A 285 25.51 7.65 -5.01
CA TYR A 285 24.08 7.41 -5.02
C TYR A 285 23.32 8.72 -4.96
N LYS A 286 22.24 8.85 -5.70
CA LYS A 286 21.35 10.02 -5.70
C LYS A 286 19.93 9.58 -5.43
N GLY A 287 19.37 9.93 -4.27
CA GLY A 287 17.95 9.69 -3.96
C GLY A 287 17.05 10.45 -4.93
N HIS A 288 15.98 9.82 -5.40
CA HIS A 288 15.01 10.48 -6.26
C HIS A 288 14.13 11.45 -5.48
N ALA A 289 13.62 11.02 -4.34
CA ALA A 289 12.73 11.83 -3.52
C ALA A 289 13.49 12.92 -2.74
N ARG A 290 12.93 14.15 -2.70
CA ARG A 290 13.38 15.21 -1.79
C ARG A 290 13.32 14.70 -0.35
N LYS A 291 14.22 15.17 0.53
CA LYS A 291 14.38 14.66 1.91
C LYS A 291 13.08 14.70 2.73
N ASP A 292 12.29 15.74 2.56
CA ASP A 292 11.02 15.94 3.27
C ASP A 292 9.84 15.13 2.70
N SER A 293 10.06 14.43 1.60
CA SER A 293 9.06 13.66 0.88
C SER A 293 9.42 12.17 0.75
N ARG A 294 10.47 11.73 1.45
CA ARG A 294 10.99 10.35 1.37
C ARG A 294 10.04 9.31 1.94
N SER A 295 9.88 8.23 1.19
CA SER A 295 9.10 7.06 1.60
C SER A 295 9.80 6.21 2.66
N LEU A 296 9.04 5.71 3.63
CA LEU A 296 9.49 4.67 4.56
C LEU A 296 9.47 3.27 3.93
N MET A 297 8.75 3.11 2.80
CA MET A 297 8.47 1.80 2.18
C MET A 297 9.25 1.53 0.91
N ASN A 298 9.55 2.58 0.12
CA ASN A 298 10.19 2.44 -1.18
C ASN A 298 11.33 3.44 -1.32
N VAL A 299 12.55 2.97 -1.16
CA VAL A 299 13.76 3.79 -1.30
C VAL A 299 14.21 3.72 -2.75
N THR A 300 14.08 4.84 -3.48
CA THR A 300 14.43 4.96 -4.90
C THR A 300 15.66 5.84 -5.07
N PHE A 301 16.60 5.41 -5.89
CA PHE A 301 17.84 6.12 -6.14
C PHE A 301 18.42 5.77 -7.51
N THR A 302 19.28 6.64 -8.02
CA THR A 302 20.10 6.44 -9.22
C THR A 302 21.57 6.44 -8.84
N MET A 303 22.43 6.08 -9.77
CA MET A 303 23.87 6.20 -9.60
C MET A 303 24.41 7.35 -10.44
N ALA A 304 25.52 7.95 -10.01
CA ALA A 304 26.20 9.00 -10.78
C ALA A 304 26.62 8.50 -12.18
N ASN A 305 27.04 7.23 -12.25
CA ASN A 305 27.23 6.51 -13.52
C ASN A 305 26.10 5.47 -13.70
N PRO A 306 25.12 5.70 -14.59
CA PRO A 306 24.02 4.79 -14.84
C PRO A 306 24.44 3.40 -15.34
N GLU A 307 25.62 3.26 -15.98
CA GLU A 307 26.14 1.97 -16.44
C GLU A 307 26.41 0.99 -15.29
N LEU A 308 26.62 1.52 -14.08
CA LEU A 308 26.80 0.71 -12.86
C LEU A 308 25.51 0.12 -12.33
N GLU A 309 24.32 0.62 -12.69
CA GLU A 309 23.04 0.16 -12.16
C GLU A 309 22.78 -1.32 -12.46
N ASP A 310 23.04 -1.76 -13.69
CA ASP A 310 22.91 -3.17 -14.08
C ASP A 310 23.95 -4.07 -13.39
N LYS A 311 25.19 -3.59 -13.24
CA LYS A 311 26.24 -4.29 -12.50
C LYS A 311 25.86 -4.45 -11.03
N CYS A 312 25.42 -3.36 -10.39
CA CYS A 312 24.96 -3.36 -8.99
C CYS A 312 23.83 -4.35 -8.77
N ALA A 313 22.81 -4.34 -9.64
CA ALA A 313 21.67 -5.27 -9.53
C ALA A 313 22.11 -6.74 -9.68
N LYS A 314 23.07 -7.04 -10.57
CA LYS A 314 23.60 -8.40 -10.76
C LYS A 314 24.46 -8.87 -9.57
N GLU A 315 25.34 -8.01 -9.06
CA GLU A 315 26.17 -8.34 -7.91
C GLU A 315 25.34 -8.50 -6.64
N ALA A 316 24.32 -7.65 -6.43
CA ALA A 316 23.38 -7.79 -5.34
C ALA A 316 22.61 -9.13 -5.42
N ALA A 317 22.11 -9.50 -6.60
CA ALA A 317 21.39 -10.76 -6.81
C ALA A 317 22.28 -11.99 -6.53
N ALA A 318 23.58 -11.91 -6.79
CA ALA A 318 24.54 -12.98 -6.52
C ALA A 318 24.72 -13.27 -5.01
N ILE A 319 24.30 -12.34 -4.15
CA ILE A 319 24.29 -12.49 -2.68
C ILE A 319 22.87 -12.48 -2.10
N ASP A 320 21.90 -12.96 -2.88
CA ASP A 320 20.50 -13.12 -2.49
C ASP A 320 19.71 -11.81 -2.23
N LEU A 321 20.18 -10.64 -2.71
CA LEU A 321 19.45 -9.37 -2.68
C LEU A 321 18.77 -9.16 -4.03
N ILE A 322 17.50 -9.57 -4.19
CA ILE A 322 16.82 -9.57 -5.48
C ILE A 322 15.76 -8.47 -5.59
N GLY A 323 15.46 -8.04 -6.83
CA GLY A 323 14.36 -7.11 -7.10
C GLY A 323 14.71 -5.63 -6.97
N LEU A 324 16.01 -5.28 -7.04
CA LEU A 324 16.50 -3.91 -6.80
C LEU A 324 16.41 -2.99 -8.03
N LYS A 325 16.15 -3.48 -9.25
CA LYS A 325 15.99 -2.61 -10.42
C LYS A 325 14.79 -1.68 -10.25
N GLY A 326 14.98 -0.40 -10.58
CA GLY A 326 13.92 0.60 -10.60
C GLY A 326 12.84 0.31 -11.63
N HIS A 327 11.75 1.08 -11.58
CA HIS A 327 10.68 0.94 -12.56
C HIS A 327 11.16 1.41 -13.94
N ARG A 328 10.76 0.69 -15.02
CA ARG A 328 11.18 0.98 -16.39
C ARG A 328 10.95 2.41 -16.87
N SER A 329 9.98 3.13 -16.26
CA SER A 329 9.69 4.53 -16.61
C SER A 329 10.59 5.55 -15.92
N VAL A 330 11.30 5.16 -14.86
CA VAL A 330 12.17 6.04 -14.06
C VAL A 330 13.63 5.63 -14.19
N GLY A 331 13.91 4.33 -14.38
CA GLY A 331 15.27 3.77 -14.31
C GLY A 331 15.76 3.66 -12.87
N GLY A 332 17.05 3.61 -12.69
CA GLY A 332 17.68 3.56 -11.40
C GLY A 332 17.44 2.27 -10.61
N MET A 333 17.52 2.39 -9.32
CA MET A 333 17.37 1.33 -8.34
C MET A 333 16.19 1.62 -7.42
N ARG A 334 15.58 0.56 -6.90
CA ARG A 334 14.53 0.68 -5.88
C ARG A 334 14.58 -0.48 -4.90
N ALA A 335 14.70 -0.17 -3.63
CA ALA A 335 14.53 -1.13 -2.54
C ALA A 335 13.12 -0.95 -1.92
N SER A 336 12.25 -1.96 -2.08
CA SER A 336 10.95 -1.99 -1.39
C SER A 336 11.12 -2.72 -0.06
N ILE A 337 11.04 -1.97 1.04
CA ILE A 337 11.35 -2.41 2.41
C ILE A 337 10.10 -2.46 3.29
N TYR A 338 9.01 -2.96 2.74
CA TYR A 338 7.72 -3.08 3.43
C TYR A 338 7.81 -3.72 4.82
N ASN A 339 6.70 -3.73 5.55
CA ASN A 339 6.63 -4.27 6.91
C ASN A 339 7.29 -5.65 7.06
N ALA A 340 7.07 -6.54 6.11
CA ALA A 340 7.57 -7.90 6.12
C ALA A 340 9.08 -8.06 5.78
N MET A 341 9.74 -7.01 5.27
CA MET A 341 11.17 -7.06 5.01
C MET A 341 11.94 -7.05 6.35
N PRO A 342 12.72 -8.10 6.65
CA PRO A 342 13.47 -8.15 7.91
C PRO A 342 14.61 -7.12 7.93
N MET A 343 14.94 -6.63 9.12
CA MET A 343 16.05 -5.70 9.34
C MET A 343 17.37 -6.23 8.78
N GLU A 344 17.63 -7.53 8.92
CA GLU A 344 18.81 -8.20 8.37
C GLU A 344 18.95 -7.98 6.85
N GLY A 345 17.87 -8.08 6.08
CA GLY A 345 17.89 -7.86 4.64
C GLY A 345 18.24 -6.42 4.28
N VAL A 346 17.71 -5.46 5.04
CA VAL A 346 18.01 -4.02 4.83
C VAL A 346 19.46 -3.71 5.22
N GLN A 347 19.95 -4.26 6.33
CA GLN A 347 21.34 -4.10 6.76
C GLN A 347 22.31 -4.71 5.73
N THR A 348 22.01 -5.93 5.24
CA THR A 348 22.81 -6.58 4.20
C THR A 348 22.88 -5.73 2.92
N LEU A 349 21.75 -5.10 2.53
CA LEU A 349 21.73 -4.20 1.40
C LEU A 349 22.56 -2.94 1.65
N ALA A 350 22.44 -2.33 2.83
CA ALA A 350 23.22 -1.14 3.21
C ALA A 350 24.74 -1.41 3.16
N ASP A 351 25.17 -2.55 3.68
CA ASP A 351 26.57 -2.96 3.68
C ASP A 351 27.05 -3.29 2.26
N PHE A 352 26.23 -3.96 1.46
CA PHE A 352 26.50 -4.17 0.05
C PHE A 352 26.69 -2.84 -0.70
N MET A 353 25.81 -1.86 -0.51
CA MET A 353 25.88 -0.56 -1.18
C MET A 353 27.19 0.17 -0.83
N LYS A 354 27.63 0.19 0.43
CA LYS A 354 28.90 0.78 0.85
C LYS A 354 30.09 0.09 0.17
N ASN A 355 30.09 -1.24 0.16
CA ASN A 355 31.14 -2.04 -0.47
C ASN A 355 31.16 -1.85 -2.01
N PHE A 356 29.99 -1.77 -2.63
CA PHE A 356 29.90 -1.54 -4.07
C PHE A 356 30.43 -0.15 -4.44
N GLN A 357 30.08 0.89 -3.69
CA GLN A 357 30.63 2.22 -3.87
C GLN A 357 32.16 2.20 -3.79
N SER A 358 32.77 1.65 -2.72
CA SER A 358 34.22 1.66 -2.53
C SER A 358 35.02 0.94 -3.63
N LYS A 359 34.37 0.04 -4.39
CA LYS A 359 34.97 -0.70 -5.50
C LYS A 359 34.80 -0.02 -6.88
N ASN A 360 33.90 0.96 -6.99
CA ASN A 360 33.49 1.55 -8.27
C ASN A 360 33.55 3.08 -8.29
N GLN A 361 34.08 3.70 -7.22
CA GLN A 361 34.44 5.14 -7.16
C GLN A 361 35.70 5.46 -7.94
#